data_be071b2f3b20a68d6f8395a234b0b42b
#
_entry.id   be071b2f3b20a68d6f8395a234b0b42b
#
_cell.length_a   1.000
_cell.length_b   1.000
_cell.length_c   1.000
_cell.angle_alpha   90.00
_cell.angle_beta   90.00
_cell.angle_gamma   90.00
#
_symmetry.space_group_name_H-M   'P 1'
#
loop_
_entity.id
_entity.type
_entity.pdbx_description
1 polymer ?
#
loop_
_entity_poly.entity_id
_entity_poly.type
_entity_poly.pdbx_seq_one_letter_code
_entity_poly.pdbx_strand_id
1 'polypeptide(L)'
;MPKRPIRRTLSTLLSVTALTLAMNGCSTGASQDDDTVDFGYIGDYNGASLLAIAEKRGLWKKQGLTARTKVFNNGPVQIQALGSGDLDYGYIGPGAMWLPASGKAKVISINTFTYADRVIAQPGIKTMKDLKGKRVGVPEGTSGDMILNIALEKAGMTTKDIQKIAMDPSTIVSSFTSGKIDGAGIFYPSIDTIKKKVPKLEEVASTKETGDTFPTAFVAGNKVPEKKNTKVIKVLQQANDWRKKHPEESIALTAKMLHVSEAQAKSDASHVETLSTDELVARTESGEMDRRLKKLGEFFLRNEQLEKNPDPADYYTGALYRKVHSQ
;
A
#
# COMPACT_ATOMS: atom_id res chain seq x y z
N MET A 1 59.98 22.98 38.20
CA MET A 1 60.69 24.29 38.43
C MET A 1 61.45 24.67 37.17
N PRO A 2 61.55 25.94 36.70
CA PRO A 2 60.98 27.20 37.20
C PRO A 2 60.16 27.95 36.16
N LYS A 3 59.16 28.67 36.59
CA LYS A 3 58.99 30.13 36.76
C LYS A 3 58.84 31.01 35.46
N ARG A 4 57.69 31.65 35.44
CA ARG A 4 57.19 32.84 34.77
C ARG A 4 58.22 33.95 34.40
N PRO A 5 57.87 34.95 33.51
CA PRO A 5 56.98 36.02 33.95
C PRO A 5 56.03 36.61 32.90
N ILE A 6 55.03 37.36 33.44
CA ILE A 6 54.06 38.28 32.98
C ILE A 6 54.70 39.50 32.26
N ARG A 7 54.06 39.99 31.18
CA ARG A 7 54.08 41.43 30.84
C ARG A 7 52.75 41.92 30.31
N ARG A 8 52.21 42.89 31.03
CA ARG A 8 51.09 43.77 30.67
C ARG A 8 51.58 44.88 29.73
N THR A 9 50.75 45.35 28.82
CA THR A 9 50.59 46.75 28.35
C THR A 9 49.37 46.79 27.45
N LEU A 10 48.41 47.46 27.76
CA LEU A 10 47.97 48.86 27.67
C LEU A 10 47.10 49.13 26.45
N SER A 11 45.92 49.52 26.77
CA SER A 11 44.75 50.11 26.09
C SER A 11 45.03 50.99 24.87
N THR A 12 44.18 50.83 23.85
CA THR A 12 43.73 51.96 23.04
C THR A 12 42.22 51.79 22.69
N LEU A 13 41.42 52.64 23.21
CA LEU A 13 40.04 52.90 22.78
C LEU A 13 40.04 53.44 21.33
N LEU A 14 39.29 52.85 20.44
CA LEU A 14 38.79 53.50 19.26
C LEU A 14 37.30 53.23 19.12
N SER A 15 36.53 54.29 19.33
CA SER A 15 35.10 54.34 19.06
C SER A 15 34.87 54.21 17.57
N VAL A 16 34.07 53.23 17.15
CA VAL A 16 33.52 53.15 15.79
C VAL A 16 32.03 52.95 15.90
N THR A 17 31.36 53.93 15.35
CA THR A 17 29.97 54.21 15.16
C THR A 17 29.15 52.98 14.69
N ALA A 18 28.09 52.68 15.43
CA ALA A 18 27.12 51.66 15.06
C ALA A 18 26.35 52.06 13.81
N LEU A 19 26.59 51.36 12.71
CA LEU A 19 25.69 51.39 11.53
C LEU A 19 24.81 50.17 11.62
N THR A 20 23.58 50.37 12.15
CA THR A 20 22.52 49.36 12.15
C THR A 20 22.01 49.16 10.74
N LEU A 21 22.56 48.19 10.00
CA LEU A 21 21.88 47.60 8.86
C LEU A 21 20.79 46.68 9.37
N ALA A 22 19.53 47.12 9.26
CA ALA A 22 18.38 46.26 9.36
C ALA A 22 18.43 45.24 8.19
N MET A 23 19.04 44.07 8.42
CA MET A 23 18.82 42.93 7.57
C MET A 23 17.40 42.42 7.87
N ASN A 24 16.43 42.83 7.05
CA ASN A 24 15.21 42.07 6.86
C ASN A 24 15.62 40.69 6.33
N GLY A 25 15.89 39.77 7.23
CA GLY A 25 15.97 38.36 6.94
C GLY A 25 14.60 37.87 6.52
N CYS A 26 14.30 37.91 5.21
CA CYS A 26 13.32 37.01 4.65
C CYS A 26 13.79 35.60 5.00
N SER A 27 13.23 35.04 6.07
CA SER A 27 13.22 33.59 6.24
C SER A 27 12.38 33.04 5.10
N THR A 28 13.00 32.76 3.97
CA THR A 28 12.47 31.80 3.02
C THR A 28 12.47 30.47 3.76
N GLY A 29 11.42 30.25 4.58
CA GLY A 29 11.00 28.91 4.89
C GLY A 29 10.87 28.23 3.54
N ALA A 30 11.68 27.21 3.28
CA ALA A 30 11.48 26.34 2.15
C ALA A 30 10.03 25.87 2.24
N SER A 31 9.15 26.48 1.45
CA SER A 31 7.84 25.92 1.19
C SER A 31 8.14 24.56 0.59
N GLN A 32 7.94 23.52 1.37
CA GLN A 32 7.81 22.18 0.87
C GLN A 32 6.84 22.30 -0.30
N ASP A 33 7.30 21.91 -1.50
CA ASP A 33 6.58 22.15 -2.76
C ASP A 33 5.19 21.55 -2.61
N ASP A 34 4.20 22.38 -2.30
CA ASP A 34 2.83 21.98 -1.91
C ASP A 34 2.13 21.22 -3.05
N ASP A 35 2.69 21.32 -4.26
CA ASP A 35 2.24 20.64 -5.48
C ASP A 35 2.92 19.29 -5.77
N THR A 36 3.94 18.90 -5.00
CA THR A 36 4.58 17.59 -5.15
C THR A 36 3.81 16.52 -4.38
N VAL A 37 3.66 15.35 -4.97
CA VAL A 37 2.97 14.17 -4.41
C VAL A 37 3.93 13.00 -4.39
N ASP A 38 4.39 12.58 -3.22
CA ASP A 38 5.17 11.36 -3.02
C ASP A 38 4.25 10.16 -2.85
N PHE A 39 4.22 9.27 -3.86
CA PHE A 39 3.25 8.19 -3.95
C PHE A 39 3.92 6.82 -3.92
N GLY A 40 3.65 6.01 -2.87
CA GLY A 40 4.07 4.61 -2.76
C GLY A 40 3.11 3.65 -3.45
N TYR A 41 3.63 2.59 -4.07
CA TYR A 41 2.80 1.53 -4.64
C TYR A 41 3.47 0.16 -4.51
N ILE A 42 2.67 -0.91 -4.57
CA ILE A 42 3.16 -2.29 -4.72
C ILE A 42 3.31 -2.58 -6.20
N GLY A 43 4.35 -3.33 -6.60
CA GLY A 43 4.64 -3.67 -7.98
C GLY A 43 3.67 -4.70 -8.57
N ASP A 44 2.38 -4.42 -8.51
CA ASP A 44 1.28 -5.20 -9.05
C ASP A 44 0.34 -4.32 -9.90
N TYR A 45 -0.62 -4.96 -10.60
CA TYR A 45 -1.59 -4.24 -11.43
C TYR A 45 -2.45 -3.27 -10.60
N ASN A 46 -2.83 -3.66 -9.39
CA ASN A 46 -3.67 -2.83 -8.52
C ASN A 46 -2.96 -1.54 -8.10
N GLY A 47 -1.69 -1.66 -7.66
CA GLY A 47 -0.91 -0.53 -7.18
C GLY A 47 -0.44 0.40 -8.29
N ALA A 48 -0.10 -0.14 -9.46
CA ALA A 48 0.55 0.62 -10.54
C ALA A 48 -0.42 1.19 -11.59
N SER A 49 -1.55 0.52 -11.87
CA SER A 49 -2.36 0.85 -13.06
C SER A 49 -2.86 2.29 -13.09
N LEU A 50 -3.44 2.80 -11.98
CA LEU A 50 -3.94 4.17 -11.96
C LEU A 50 -2.81 5.20 -12.02
N LEU A 51 -1.66 4.91 -11.43
CA LEU A 51 -0.49 5.80 -11.47
C LEU A 51 0.10 5.89 -12.88
N ALA A 52 0.22 4.74 -13.57
CA ALA A 52 0.68 4.67 -14.96
C ALA A 52 -0.25 5.45 -15.91
N ILE A 53 -1.56 5.30 -15.73
CA ILE A 53 -2.58 6.02 -16.50
C ILE A 53 -2.50 7.53 -16.19
N ALA A 54 -2.45 7.91 -14.92
CA ALA A 54 -2.40 9.30 -14.50
C ALA A 54 -1.19 10.03 -15.08
N GLU A 55 -0.03 9.39 -15.07
CA GLU A 55 1.20 9.91 -15.69
C GLU A 55 1.04 10.04 -17.21
N LYS A 56 0.68 8.94 -17.89
CA LYS A 56 0.53 8.92 -19.35
C LYS A 56 -0.47 9.94 -19.88
N ARG A 57 -1.57 10.17 -19.13
CA ARG A 57 -2.66 11.08 -19.48
C ARG A 57 -2.44 12.53 -19.00
N GLY A 58 -1.34 12.77 -18.29
CA GLY A 58 -1.02 14.09 -17.71
C GLY A 58 -2.04 14.55 -16.66
N LEU A 59 -2.68 13.60 -15.94
CA LEU A 59 -3.75 13.93 -15.00
C LEU A 59 -3.22 14.68 -13.77
N TRP A 60 -2.01 14.38 -13.34
CA TRP A 60 -1.33 15.10 -12.26
C TRP A 60 -1.20 16.59 -12.61
N LYS A 61 -0.62 16.87 -13.78
CA LYS A 61 -0.43 18.24 -14.26
C LYS A 61 -1.74 19.01 -14.41
N LYS A 62 -2.83 18.35 -14.83
CA LYS A 62 -4.16 18.98 -14.92
C LYS A 62 -4.70 19.44 -13.57
N GLN A 63 -4.26 18.83 -12.47
CA GLN A 63 -4.59 19.22 -11.10
C GLN A 63 -3.52 20.12 -10.47
N GLY A 64 -2.52 20.58 -11.23
CA GLY A 64 -1.40 21.38 -10.73
C GLY A 64 -0.52 20.56 -9.76
N LEU A 65 -0.34 19.25 -10.01
CA LEU A 65 0.46 18.37 -9.19
C LEU A 65 1.63 17.76 -9.99
N THR A 66 2.70 17.45 -9.29
CA THR A 66 3.84 16.67 -9.79
C THR A 66 3.97 15.41 -8.93
N ALA A 67 3.75 14.22 -9.51
CA ALA A 67 3.87 12.97 -8.78
C ALA A 67 5.27 12.36 -8.89
N ARG A 68 5.80 11.91 -7.75
CA ARG A 68 6.98 11.05 -7.64
C ARG A 68 6.53 9.71 -7.11
N THR A 69 6.72 8.65 -7.89
CA THR A 69 6.27 7.31 -7.52
C THR A 69 7.42 6.42 -7.06
N LYS A 70 7.18 5.59 -6.03
CA LYS A 70 8.17 4.67 -5.48
C LYS A 70 7.55 3.31 -5.20
N VAL A 71 8.20 2.25 -5.68
CA VAL A 71 7.76 0.87 -5.44
C VAL A 71 8.14 0.40 -4.04
N PHE A 72 7.24 -0.35 -3.42
CA PHE A 72 7.40 -0.98 -2.11
C PHE A 72 7.04 -2.46 -2.17
N ASN A 73 7.60 -3.25 -1.27
CA ASN A 73 7.36 -4.70 -1.23
C ASN A 73 5.99 -5.07 -0.65
N ASN A 74 5.41 -4.21 0.20
CA ASN A 74 4.13 -4.46 0.86
C ASN A 74 3.50 -3.17 1.43
N GLY A 75 2.22 -3.28 1.84
CA GLY A 75 1.46 -2.17 2.42
C GLY A 75 1.97 -1.65 3.76
N PRO A 76 2.28 -2.52 4.74
CA PRO A 76 2.78 -2.07 6.05
C PRO A 76 4.00 -1.15 5.98
N VAL A 77 4.95 -1.42 5.09
CA VAL A 77 6.14 -0.55 4.90
C VAL A 77 5.73 0.81 4.33
N GLN A 78 4.74 0.88 3.44
CA GLN A 78 4.22 2.16 2.95
C GLN A 78 3.56 2.96 4.07
N ILE A 79 2.79 2.32 4.96
CA ILE A 79 2.16 3.00 6.10
C ILE A 79 3.22 3.58 7.06
N GLN A 80 4.34 2.89 7.26
CA GLN A 80 5.46 3.45 8.01
C GLN A 80 6.04 4.70 7.33
N ALA A 81 6.23 4.65 6.01
CA ALA A 81 6.72 5.79 5.23
C ALA A 81 5.74 6.98 5.22
N LEU A 82 4.42 6.74 5.24
CA LEU A 82 3.41 7.79 5.46
C LEU A 82 3.52 8.40 6.86
N GLY A 83 3.78 7.57 7.87
CA GLY A 83 3.94 8.02 9.26
C GLY A 83 5.17 8.90 9.48
N SER A 84 6.31 8.57 8.84
CA SER A 84 7.54 9.38 8.86
C SER A 84 7.45 10.66 8.01
N GLY A 85 6.59 10.68 7.00
CA GLY A 85 6.48 11.78 6.03
C GLY A 85 7.34 11.60 4.79
N ASP A 86 7.90 10.39 4.57
CA ASP A 86 8.64 10.04 3.36
C ASP A 86 7.71 9.78 2.16
N LEU A 87 6.42 9.59 2.44
CA LEU A 87 5.33 9.51 1.48
C LEU A 87 4.16 10.39 1.90
N ASP A 88 3.44 10.92 0.92
CA ASP A 88 2.12 11.54 1.10
C ASP A 88 1.00 10.51 0.96
N TYR A 89 1.14 9.63 -0.03
CA TYR A 89 0.14 8.63 -0.42
C TYR A 89 0.75 7.26 -0.62
N GLY A 90 -0.10 6.25 -0.52
CA GLY A 90 0.30 4.86 -0.76
C GLY A 90 -0.85 4.03 -1.30
N TYR A 91 -0.51 2.82 -1.73
CA TYR A 91 -1.46 1.78 -2.11
C TYR A 91 -1.31 0.59 -1.17
N ILE A 92 -2.42 0.07 -0.66
CA ILE A 92 -2.43 -1.12 0.21
C ILE A 92 -3.43 -2.18 -0.26
N GLY A 93 -3.06 -3.43 -0.05
CA GLY A 93 -3.96 -4.57 -0.18
C GLY A 93 -4.89 -4.73 1.04
N PRO A 94 -5.91 -5.59 0.94
CA PRO A 94 -6.94 -5.73 1.97
C PRO A 94 -6.37 -6.15 3.33
N GLY A 95 -5.36 -7.00 3.36
CA GLY A 95 -4.76 -7.47 4.61
C GLY A 95 -4.00 -6.40 5.40
N ALA A 96 -3.72 -5.22 4.81
CA ALA A 96 -3.12 -4.08 5.50
C ALA A 96 -4.13 -3.03 5.96
N MET A 97 -5.44 -3.24 5.73
CA MET A 97 -6.51 -2.30 6.13
C MET A 97 -6.61 -2.10 7.65
N TRP A 98 -6.08 -3.01 8.45
CA TRP A 98 -6.00 -2.82 9.91
C TRP A 98 -5.15 -1.59 10.29
N LEU A 99 -4.21 -1.17 9.44
CA LEU A 99 -3.36 -0.01 9.72
C LEU A 99 -4.13 1.31 9.62
N PRO A 100 -4.87 1.64 8.54
CA PRO A 100 -5.76 2.80 8.59
C PRO A 100 -6.87 2.64 9.66
N ALA A 101 -7.43 1.45 9.86
CA ALA A 101 -8.40 1.21 10.93
C ALA A 101 -7.82 1.49 12.33
N SER A 102 -6.53 1.30 12.56
CA SER A 102 -5.83 1.72 13.78
C SER A 102 -5.41 3.21 13.80
N GLY A 103 -5.88 4.02 12.86
CA GLY A 103 -5.62 5.47 12.79
C GLY A 103 -4.28 5.87 12.19
N LYS A 104 -3.52 4.94 11.58
CA LYS A 104 -2.18 5.22 11.04
C LYS A 104 -2.17 5.87 9.66
N ALA A 105 -3.31 5.87 8.96
CA ALA A 105 -3.50 6.52 7.67
C ALA A 105 -5.00 6.73 7.41
N LYS A 106 -5.35 7.43 6.32
CA LYS A 106 -6.74 7.58 5.84
C LYS A 106 -6.90 6.86 4.50
N VAL A 107 -7.94 6.05 4.36
CA VAL A 107 -8.36 5.50 3.07
C VAL A 107 -9.06 6.60 2.28
N ILE A 108 -8.47 7.03 1.15
CA ILE A 108 -9.00 8.12 0.33
C ILE A 108 -9.78 7.63 -0.90
N SER A 109 -9.51 6.40 -1.33
CA SER A 109 -10.20 5.76 -2.45
C SER A 109 -10.12 4.25 -2.33
N ILE A 110 -11.24 3.56 -2.48
CA ILE A 110 -11.23 2.15 -2.84
C ILE A 110 -10.80 2.05 -4.30
N ASN A 111 -9.99 1.06 -4.63
CA ASN A 111 -9.42 0.91 -5.97
C ASN A 111 -10.06 -0.26 -6.75
N THR A 112 -9.91 -1.47 -6.22
CA THR A 112 -10.38 -2.71 -6.84
C THR A 112 -10.90 -3.66 -5.77
N PHE A 113 -11.56 -4.73 -6.20
CA PHE A 113 -11.81 -5.90 -5.36
C PHE A 113 -10.92 -7.04 -5.83
N THR A 114 -10.03 -7.51 -4.95
CA THR A 114 -9.05 -8.53 -5.29
C THR A 114 -9.47 -9.92 -4.84
N TYR A 115 -9.09 -10.91 -5.63
CA TYR A 115 -9.09 -12.34 -5.32
C TYR A 115 -7.74 -12.98 -5.73
N ALA A 116 -6.67 -12.18 -5.64
CA ALA A 116 -5.32 -12.56 -6.05
C ALA A 116 -4.57 -13.42 -5.03
N ASP A 117 -5.08 -13.53 -3.80
CA ASP A 117 -4.36 -14.15 -2.69
C ASP A 117 -4.58 -15.66 -2.66
N ARG A 118 -3.51 -16.40 -2.34
CA ARG A 118 -3.49 -17.86 -2.28
C ARG A 118 -2.69 -18.36 -1.08
N VAL A 119 -3.07 -19.53 -0.59
CA VAL A 119 -2.13 -20.40 0.08
C VAL A 119 -1.62 -21.41 -0.95
N ILE A 120 -0.32 -21.37 -1.22
CA ILE A 120 0.37 -22.30 -2.11
C ILE A 120 1.19 -23.29 -1.31
N ALA A 121 1.42 -24.46 -1.87
CA ALA A 121 2.20 -25.53 -1.24
C ALA A 121 3.11 -26.26 -2.24
N GLN A 122 4.14 -26.92 -1.73
CA GLN A 122 5.04 -27.76 -2.53
C GLN A 122 4.25 -28.93 -3.17
N PRO A 123 4.72 -29.44 -4.32
CA PRO A 123 4.08 -30.56 -4.99
C PRO A 123 3.80 -31.73 -4.04
N GLY A 124 2.57 -32.23 -4.08
CA GLY A 124 2.11 -33.35 -3.23
C GLY A 124 1.45 -32.95 -1.91
N ILE A 125 1.48 -31.65 -1.53
CA ILE A 125 0.73 -31.10 -0.40
C ILE A 125 -0.57 -30.51 -0.97
N LYS A 126 -1.68 -31.24 -0.86
CA LYS A 126 -2.91 -30.95 -1.62
C LYS A 126 -3.98 -30.20 -0.83
N THR A 127 -3.88 -30.19 0.49
CA THR A 127 -4.90 -29.58 1.37
C THR A 127 -4.23 -28.74 2.47
N MET A 128 -5.01 -27.86 3.08
CA MET A 128 -4.55 -27.11 4.26
C MET A 128 -4.13 -28.03 5.41
N LYS A 129 -4.80 -29.18 5.57
CA LYS A 129 -4.47 -30.16 6.62
C LYS A 129 -3.10 -30.82 6.41
N ASP A 130 -2.65 -30.98 5.17
CA ASP A 130 -1.32 -31.50 4.85
C ASP A 130 -0.18 -30.53 5.24
N LEU A 131 -0.50 -29.27 5.50
CA LEU A 131 0.45 -28.27 6.01
C LEU A 131 0.69 -28.39 7.53
N LYS A 132 0.01 -29.29 8.25
CA LYS A 132 0.23 -29.46 9.69
C LYS A 132 1.68 -29.80 10.01
N GLY A 133 2.31 -29.02 10.92
CA GLY A 133 3.72 -29.12 11.30
C GLY A 133 4.71 -28.63 10.24
N LYS A 134 4.25 -28.14 9.09
CA LYS A 134 5.08 -27.68 7.96
C LYS A 134 5.49 -26.22 8.11
N ARG A 135 6.57 -25.84 7.42
CA ARG A 135 7.09 -24.46 7.34
C ARG A 135 6.29 -23.66 6.32
N VAL A 136 5.59 -22.61 6.77
CA VAL A 136 4.74 -21.79 5.93
C VAL A 136 5.21 -20.32 6.02
N GLY A 137 5.71 -19.79 4.90
CA GLY A 137 6.16 -18.43 4.79
C GLY A 137 5.00 -17.46 4.55
N VAL A 138 5.01 -16.29 5.20
CA VAL A 138 3.98 -15.27 4.97
C VAL A 138 4.55 -13.86 5.12
N PRO A 139 4.08 -12.88 4.31
CA PRO A 139 4.35 -11.46 4.54
C PRO A 139 3.34 -10.94 5.58
N GLU A 140 3.76 -10.94 6.85
CA GLU A 140 2.87 -10.61 7.98
C GLU A 140 2.16 -9.26 7.81
N GLY A 141 0.90 -9.21 8.24
CA GLY A 141 0.06 -8.02 8.17
C GLY A 141 -0.37 -7.62 6.75
N THR A 142 -0.23 -8.53 5.77
CA THR A 142 -0.66 -8.34 4.37
C THR A 142 -1.80 -9.29 4.01
N SER A 143 -2.28 -9.22 2.78
CA SER A 143 -3.31 -10.11 2.26
C SER A 143 -2.85 -11.58 2.16
N GLY A 144 -1.54 -11.83 2.01
CA GLY A 144 -0.97 -13.19 2.07
C GLY A 144 -1.11 -13.80 3.47
N ASP A 145 -0.91 -13.01 4.53
CA ASP A 145 -1.17 -13.44 5.90
C ASP A 145 -2.68 -13.62 6.15
N MET A 146 -3.48 -12.70 5.64
CA MET A 146 -4.94 -12.74 5.74
C MET A 146 -5.52 -14.04 5.14
N ILE A 147 -5.14 -14.41 3.92
CA ILE A 147 -5.64 -15.63 3.29
C ILE A 147 -5.18 -16.89 4.02
N LEU A 148 -3.95 -16.90 4.58
CA LEU A 148 -3.48 -18.03 5.38
C LEU A 148 -4.35 -18.21 6.62
N ASN A 149 -4.64 -17.15 7.37
CA ASN A 149 -5.48 -17.21 8.57
C ASN A 149 -6.91 -17.67 8.24
N ILE A 150 -7.52 -17.14 7.17
CA ILE A 150 -8.85 -17.55 6.70
C ILE A 150 -8.85 -19.04 6.31
N ALA A 151 -7.82 -19.50 5.61
CA ALA A 151 -7.74 -20.89 5.16
C ALA A 151 -7.51 -21.87 6.32
N LEU A 152 -6.70 -21.48 7.32
CA LEU A 152 -6.51 -22.25 8.55
C LEU A 152 -7.84 -22.36 9.32
N GLU A 153 -8.55 -21.25 9.55
CA GLU A 153 -9.84 -21.24 10.23
C GLU A 153 -10.85 -22.17 9.54
N LYS A 154 -10.98 -22.10 8.21
CA LYS A 154 -11.85 -22.99 7.43
C LYS A 154 -11.47 -24.46 7.50
N ALA A 155 -10.20 -24.76 7.65
CA ALA A 155 -9.72 -26.14 7.80
C ALA A 155 -9.83 -26.67 9.24
N GLY A 156 -10.33 -25.86 10.20
CA GLY A 156 -10.35 -26.18 11.62
C GLY A 156 -8.95 -26.21 12.25
N MET A 157 -8.04 -25.41 11.70
CA MET A 157 -6.64 -25.28 12.12
C MET A 157 -6.38 -23.86 12.66
N THR A 158 -5.25 -23.72 13.32
CA THR A 158 -4.74 -22.43 13.82
C THR A 158 -3.28 -22.25 13.37
N THR A 159 -2.72 -21.09 13.58
CA THR A 159 -1.30 -20.80 13.34
C THR A 159 -0.37 -21.68 14.18
N LYS A 160 -0.85 -22.25 15.29
CA LYS A 160 -0.09 -23.21 16.14
C LYS A 160 0.06 -24.59 15.49
N ASP A 161 -0.76 -24.91 14.51
CA ASP A 161 -0.69 -26.18 13.78
C ASP A 161 0.38 -26.20 12.67
N ILE A 162 1.00 -25.04 12.38
CA ILE A 162 2.04 -24.89 11.36
C ILE A 162 3.28 -24.18 11.95
N GLN A 163 4.39 -24.23 11.24
CA GLN A 163 5.55 -23.38 11.53
C GLN A 163 5.44 -22.12 10.67
N LYS A 164 4.66 -21.13 11.15
CA LYS A 164 4.50 -19.84 10.47
C LYS A 164 5.81 -19.07 10.53
N ILE A 165 6.32 -18.59 9.38
CA ILE A 165 7.58 -17.86 9.26
C ILE A 165 7.34 -16.52 8.56
N ALA A 166 7.59 -15.40 9.26
CA ALA A 166 7.52 -14.07 8.69
C ALA A 166 8.63 -13.86 7.65
N MET A 167 8.27 -13.49 6.44
CA MET A 167 9.19 -13.26 5.33
C MET A 167 8.64 -12.19 4.39
N ASP A 168 9.53 -11.41 3.76
CA ASP A 168 9.15 -10.57 2.64
C ASP A 168 8.74 -11.40 1.41
N PRO A 169 7.88 -10.88 0.52
CA PRO A 169 7.44 -11.59 -0.68
C PRO A 169 8.58 -12.12 -1.55
N SER A 170 9.66 -11.37 -1.72
CA SER A 170 10.86 -11.78 -2.46
C SER A 170 11.60 -12.94 -1.80
N THR A 171 11.65 -12.95 -0.47
CA THR A 171 12.23 -14.05 0.33
C THR A 171 11.36 -15.29 0.25
N ILE A 172 10.02 -15.13 0.25
CA ILE A 172 9.10 -16.25 0.03
C ILE A 172 9.34 -16.88 -1.33
N VAL A 173 9.42 -16.08 -2.41
CA VAL A 173 9.70 -16.58 -3.77
C VAL A 173 10.99 -17.41 -3.79
N SER A 174 12.08 -16.94 -3.20
CA SER A 174 13.36 -17.64 -3.18
C SER A 174 13.32 -18.88 -2.28
N SER A 175 12.70 -18.81 -1.10
CA SER A 175 12.62 -19.91 -0.14
C SER A 175 11.70 -21.03 -0.62
N PHE A 176 10.57 -20.69 -1.25
CA PHE A 176 9.65 -21.66 -1.82
C PHE A 176 10.29 -22.39 -3.02
N THR A 177 10.89 -21.64 -3.95
CA THR A 177 11.53 -22.23 -5.15
C THR A 177 12.75 -23.10 -4.83
N SER A 178 13.42 -22.88 -3.69
CA SER A 178 14.52 -23.73 -3.20
C SER A 178 14.08 -24.84 -2.24
N GLY A 179 12.79 -25.01 -1.98
CA GLY A 179 12.26 -26.04 -1.06
C GLY A 179 12.55 -25.79 0.42
N LYS A 180 12.95 -24.57 0.80
CA LYS A 180 13.23 -24.22 2.20
C LYS A 180 11.96 -24.04 3.02
N ILE A 181 10.82 -23.76 2.38
CA ILE A 181 9.48 -23.71 2.98
C ILE A 181 8.55 -24.66 2.22
N ASP A 182 7.58 -25.20 2.92
CA ASP A 182 6.67 -26.21 2.44
C ASP A 182 5.37 -25.61 1.88
N GLY A 183 5.01 -24.41 2.35
CA GLY A 183 3.87 -23.64 1.89
C GLY A 183 4.11 -22.14 2.03
N ALA A 184 3.21 -21.34 1.47
CA ALA A 184 3.21 -19.88 1.65
C ALA A 184 1.81 -19.31 1.49
N GLY A 185 1.46 -18.32 2.34
CA GLY A 185 0.37 -17.39 2.10
C GLY A 185 0.92 -16.20 1.30
N ILE A 186 0.50 -16.01 0.04
CA ILE A 186 1.09 -15.03 -0.87
C ILE A 186 0.09 -14.63 -1.96
N PHE A 187 0.45 -13.67 -2.80
CA PHE A 187 -0.41 -13.07 -3.82
C PHE A 187 0.28 -12.99 -5.19
N TYR A 188 -0.55 -12.87 -6.24
CA TYR A 188 -0.07 -12.51 -7.57
C TYR A 188 0.49 -11.07 -7.58
N PRO A 189 1.56 -10.80 -8.37
CA PRO A 189 2.18 -11.66 -9.38
C PRO A 189 3.31 -12.58 -8.85
N SER A 190 3.60 -12.60 -7.53
CA SER A 190 4.67 -13.44 -6.96
C SER A 190 4.47 -14.93 -7.26
N ILE A 191 3.20 -15.37 -7.27
CA ILE A 191 2.83 -16.77 -7.58
C ILE A 191 3.24 -17.14 -9.02
N ASP A 192 3.05 -16.26 -10.01
CA ASP A 192 3.50 -16.50 -11.38
C ASP A 192 5.03 -16.67 -11.47
N THR A 193 5.77 -15.92 -10.66
CA THR A 193 7.22 -16.05 -10.58
C THR A 193 7.63 -17.40 -9.99
N ILE A 194 6.91 -17.86 -8.96
CA ILE A 194 7.14 -19.19 -8.37
C ILE A 194 6.77 -20.30 -9.36
N LYS A 195 5.62 -20.21 -10.04
CA LYS A 195 5.14 -21.20 -11.02
C LYS A 195 6.13 -21.46 -12.15
N LYS A 196 6.88 -20.46 -12.59
CA LYS A 196 7.93 -20.63 -13.61
C LYS A 196 9.03 -21.62 -13.18
N LYS A 197 9.31 -21.72 -11.86
CA LYS A 197 10.36 -22.60 -11.31
C LYS A 197 9.79 -23.86 -10.66
N VAL A 198 8.57 -23.81 -10.13
CA VAL A 198 7.85 -24.91 -9.50
C VAL A 198 6.47 -25.06 -10.17
N PRO A 199 6.42 -25.53 -11.44
CA PRO A 199 5.17 -25.53 -12.22
C PRO A 199 4.09 -26.47 -11.66
N LYS A 200 4.46 -27.42 -10.79
CA LYS A 200 3.55 -28.35 -10.12
C LYS A 200 3.22 -27.96 -8.69
N LEU A 201 3.42 -26.68 -8.30
CA LEU A 201 2.95 -26.21 -7.00
C LEU A 201 1.43 -26.41 -6.89
N GLU A 202 0.96 -26.62 -5.66
CA GLU A 202 -0.47 -26.75 -5.36
C GLU A 202 -1.01 -25.41 -4.85
N GLU A 203 -2.19 -24.97 -5.32
CA GLU A 203 -2.96 -23.90 -4.70
C GLU A 203 -3.97 -24.53 -3.75
N VAL A 204 -3.66 -24.56 -2.45
CA VAL A 204 -4.45 -25.29 -1.44
C VAL A 204 -5.58 -24.43 -0.83
N ALA A 205 -5.56 -23.11 -1.05
CA ALA A 205 -6.65 -22.19 -0.75
C ALA A 205 -6.54 -20.91 -1.58
N SER A 206 -7.71 -20.30 -1.87
CA SER A 206 -7.79 -19.04 -2.60
C SER A 206 -8.86 -18.11 -2.01
N THR A 207 -8.68 -16.81 -2.15
CA THR A 207 -9.72 -15.82 -1.79
C THR A 207 -10.99 -16.01 -2.63
N LYS A 208 -10.88 -16.50 -3.88
CA LYS A 208 -12.03 -16.79 -4.73
C LYS A 208 -12.93 -17.88 -4.13
N GLU A 209 -12.35 -18.91 -3.52
CA GLU A 209 -13.10 -20.01 -2.87
C GLU A 209 -13.69 -19.60 -1.53
N THR A 210 -13.25 -18.50 -0.95
CA THR A 210 -13.87 -17.97 0.27
C THR A 210 -15.23 -17.32 0.01
N GLY A 211 -15.56 -17.04 -1.25
CA GLY A 211 -16.78 -16.34 -1.66
C GLY A 211 -16.74 -14.83 -1.42
N ASP A 212 -15.64 -14.31 -0.89
CA ASP A 212 -15.44 -12.89 -0.62
C ASP A 212 -14.40 -12.28 -1.54
N THR A 213 -14.72 -11.11 -2.10
CA THR A 213 -13.73 -10.22 -2.71
C THR A 213 -13.39 -9.10 -1.72
N PHE A 214 -12.12 -8.77 -1.62
CA PHE A 214 -11.63 -7.82 -0.63
C PHE A 214 -11.21 -6.50 -1.28
N PRO A 215 -11.59 -5.33 -0.70
CA PRO A 215 -11.23 -4.04 -1.25
C PRO A 215 -9.73 -3.78 -1.10
N THR A 216 -9.09 -3.29 -2.15
CA THR A 216 -7.79 -2.62 -2.10
C THR A 216 -8.00 -1.12 -2.03
N ALA A 217 -7.02 -0.36 -1.55
CA ALA A 217 -7.20 1.07 -1.38
C ALA A 217 -5.96 1.90 -1.66
N PHE A 218 -6.20 3.14 -2.06
CA PHE A 218 -5.25 4.22 -1.91
C PHE A 218 -5.45 4.93 -0.58
N VAL A 219 -4.34 5.23 0.08
CA VAL A 219 -4.29 5.82 1.41
C VAL A 219 -3.46 7.09 1.42
N ALA A 220 -3.81 8.00 2.31
CA ALA A 220 -3.06 9.24 2.57
C ALA A 220 -2.49 9.23 3.97
N GLY A 221 -1.32 9.84 4.16
CA GLY A 221 -0.78 10.16 5.48
C GLY A 221 -1.69 11.13 6.24
N ASN A 222 -1.75 10.99 7.56
CA ASN A 222 -2.64 11.81 8.39
C ASN A 222 -2.35 13.32 8.36
N LYS A 223 -1.16 13.71 7.93
CA LYS A 223 -0.73 15.12 7.83
C LYS A 223 -1.07 15.76 6.48
N VAL A 224 -1.53 14.97 5.50
CA VAL A 224 -1.85 15.48 4.16
C VAL A 224 -3.11 16.34 4.21
N PRO A 225 -3.07 17.60 3.73
CA PRO A 225 -4.23 18.48 3.76
C PRO A 225 -5.39 17.99 2.88
N GLU A 226 -6.65 18.19 3.31
CA GLU A 226 -7.84 17.80 2.56
C GLU A 226 -7.86 18.39 1.13
N LYS A 227 -7.39 19.62 0.95
CA LYS A 227 -7.28 20.25 -0.38
C LYS A 227 -6.39 19.44 -1.33
N LYS A 228 -5.27 18.88 -0.84
CA LYS A 228 -4.38 18.02 -1.61
C LYS A 228 -5.04 16.67 -1.87
N ASN A 229 -5.72 16.09 -0.86
CA ASN A 229 -6.52 14.86 -1.03
C ASN A 229 -7.60 15.01 -2.11
N THR A 230 -8.31 16.15 -2.15
CA THR A 230 -9.31 16.46 -3.18
C THR A 230 -8.73 16.37 -4.59
N LYS A 231 -7.57 16.99 -4.83
CA LYS A 231 -6.88 16.95 -6.13
C LYS A 231 -6.46 15.51 -6.50
N VAL A 232 -5.87 14.78 -5.55
CA VAL A 232 -5.41 13.40 -5.78
C VAL A 232 -6.58 12.45 -6.02
N ILE A 233 -7.67 12.56 -5.26
CA ILE A 233 -8.89 11.78 -5.51
C ILE A 233 -9.42 12.04 -6.93
N LYS A 234 -9.45 13.29 -7.41
CA LYS A 234 -9.87 13.62 -8.77
C LYS A 234 -9.00 12.93 -9.83
N VAL A 235 -7.68 12.93 -9.62
CA VAL A 235 -6.74 12.20 -10.51
C VAL A 235 -7.05 10.70 -10.51
N LEU A 236 -7.24 10.10 -9.34
CA LEU A 236 -7.51 8.66 -9.22
C LEU A 236 -8.85 8.29 -9.87
N GLN A 237 -9.91 9.10 -9.69
CA GLN A 237 -11.22 8.89 -10.33
C GLN A 237 -11.09 8.94 -11.86
N GLN A 238 -10.45 9.95 -12.40
CA GLN A 238 -10.26 10.08 -13.86
C GLN A 238 -9.42 8.93 -14.44
N ALA A 239 -8.37 8.50 -13.73
CA ALA A 239 -7.57 7.36 -14.13
C ALA A 239 -8.38 6.04 -14.07
N ASN A 240 -9.22 5.89 -13.04
CA ASN A 240 -10.07 4.71 -12.85
C ASN A 240 -11.11 4.58 -13.96
N ASP A 241 -11.80 5.68 -14.32
CA ASP A 241 -12.78 5.67 -15.41
C ASP A 241 -12.13 5.39 -16.76
N TRP A 242 -10.91 5.90 -16.96
CA TRP A 242 -10.16 5.58 -18.15
C TRP A 242 -9.75 4.09 -18.17
N ARG A 243 -9.27 3.53 -17.06
CA ARG A 243 -8.95 2.11 -16.91
C ARG A 243 -10.13 1.22 -17.28
N LYS A 244 -11.32 1.57 -16.78
CA LYS A 244 -12.56 0.81 -17.05
C LYS A 244 -12.94 0.81 -18.54
N LYS A 245 -12.71 1.93 -19.23
CA LYS A 245 -13.02 2.09 -20.67
C LYS A 245 -11.93 1.50 -21.58
N HIS A 246 -10.70 1.39 -21.10
CA HIS A 246 -9.53 1.00 -21.89
C HIS A 246 -8.72 -0.10 -21.17
N PRO A 247 -9.30 -1.29 -20.90
CA PRO A 247 -8.64 -2.31 -20.09
C PRO A 247 -7.33 -2.82 -20.70
N GLU A 248 -7.28 -3.08 -22.01
CA GLU A 248 -6.05 -3.58 -22.67
C GLU A 248 -4.93 -2.52 -22.68
N GLU A 249 -5.26 -1.26 -22.95
CA GLU A 249 -4.27 -0.17 -22.88
C GLU A 249 -3.78 0.06 -21.43
N SER A 250 -4.66 -0.12 -20.45
CA SER A 250 -4.30 -0.07 -19.02
C SER A 250 -3.28 -1.15 -18.68
N ILE A 251 -3.45 -2.37 -19.19
CA ILE A 251 -2.50 -3.48 -19.03
C ILE A 251 -1.15 -3.11 -19.65
N ALA A 252 -1.13 -2.59 -20.88
CA ALA A 252 0.09 -2.19 -21.56
C ALA A 252 0.85 -1.07 -20.81
N LEU A 253 0.13 -0.05 -20.33
CA LEU A 253 0.72 1.04 -19.52
C LEU A 253 1.30 0.52 -18.21
N THR A 254 0.58 -0.39 -17.55
CA THR A 254 1.03 -1.01 -16.29
C THR A 254 2.27 -1.87 -16.52
N ALA A 255 2.28 -2.69 -17.57
CA ALA A 255 3.43 -3.50 -17.95
C ALA A 255 4.69 -2.65 -18.16
N LYS A 256 4.53 -1.52 -18.85
CA LYS A 256 5.61 -0.55 -19.09
C LYS A 256 6.13 0.05 -17.77
N MET A 257 5.25 0.47 -16.86
CA MET A 257 5.63 1.06 -15.57
C MET A 257 6.35 0.05 -14.68
N LEU A 258 5.90 -1.21 -14.69
CA LEU A 258 6.46 -2.29 -13.89
C LEU A 258 7.68 -2.98 -14.53
N HIS A 259 8.01 -2.64 -15.77
CA HIS A 259 9.07 -3.31 -16.56
C HIS A 259 8.86 -4.82 -16.70
N VAL A 260 7.61 -5.25 -16.91
CA VAL A 260 7.22 -6.65 -17.12
C VAL A 260 6.59 -6.83 -18.51
N SER A 261 6.38 -8.08 -18.94
CA SER A 261 5.62 -8.35 -20.17
C SER A 261 4.13 -8.02 -20.01
N GLU A 262 3.45 -7.65 -21.11
CA GLU A 262 2.00 -7.45 -21.10
C GLU A 262 1.25 -8.71 -20.68
N ALA A 263 1.73 -9.90 -21.07
CA ALA A 263 1.17 -11.17 -20.65
C ALA A 263 1.19 -11.34 -19.11
N GLN A 264 2.27 -10.89 -18.47
CA GLN A 264 2.40 -10.93 -17.02
C GLN A 264 1.48 -9.91 -16.33
N ALA A 265 1.40 -8.69 -16.85
CA ALA A 265 0.46 -7.67 -16.35
C ALA A 265 -1.01 -8.09 -16.57
N LYS A 266 -1.31 -8.78 -17.69
CA LYS A 266 -2.63 -9.33 -17.99
C LYS A 266 -3.02 -10.46 -17.05
N SER A 267 -2.07 -11.37 -16.73
CA SER A 267 -2.26 -12.40 -15.72
C SER A 267 -2.63 -11.79 -14.37
N ASP A 268 -1.90 -10.78 -13.93
CA ASP A 268 -2.15 -10.10 -12.67
C ASP A 268 -3.51 -9.37 -12.67
N ALA A 269 -3.82 -8.63 -13.73
CA ALA A 269 -5.12 -7.96 -13.92
C ALA A 269 -6.32 -8.93 -13.90
N SER A 270 -6.13 -10.21 -14.28
CA SER A 270 -7.19 -11.21 -14.29
C SER A 270 -7.65 -11.64 -12.89
N HIS A 271 -6.94 -11.25 -11.85
CA HIS A 271 -7.23 -11.58 -10.45
C HIS A 271 -7.92 -10.44 -9.69
N VAL A 272 -8.46 -9.44 -10.41
CA VAL A 272 -9.12 -8.28 -9.79
C VAL A 272 -10.40 -7.91 -10.50
N GLU A 273 -11.37 -7.43 -9.74
CA GLU A 273 -12.57 -6.76 -10.23
C GLU A 273 -12.35 -5.26 -10.19
N THR A 274 -12.42 -4.61 -11.36
CA THR A 274 -12.39 -3.15 -11.48
C THR A 274 -13.80 -2.60 -11.63
N LEU A 275 -14.14 -1.58 -10.86
CA LEU A 275 -15.40 -0.85 -10.94
C LEU A 275 -15.15 0.54 -11.54
N SER A 276 -16.16 1.12 -12.18
CA SER A 276 -16.15 2.53 -12.55
C SER A 276 -16.21 3.43 -11.30
N THR A 277 -15.91 4.71 -11.46
CA THR A 277 -16.08 5.66 -10.36
C THR A 277 -17.54 5.78 -9.94
N ASP A 278 -18.49 5.75 -10.89
CA ASP A 278 -19.93 5.76 -10.60
C ASP A 278 -20.33 4.55 -9.74
N GLU A 279 -19.85 3.34 -10.10
CA GLU A 279 -20.11 2.12 -9.31
C GLU A 279 -19.53 2.22 -7.89
N LEU A 280 -18.30 2.75 -7.73
CA LEU A 280 -17.67 2.94 -6.41
C LEU A 280 -18.43 3.99 -5.57
N VAL A 281 -18.89 5.09 -6.19
CA VAL A 281 -19.72 6.11 -5.54
C VAL A 281 -21.04 5.51 -5.07
N ALA A 282 -21.76 4.79 -5.94
CA ALA A 282 -23.03 4.15 -5.60
C ALA A 282 -22.89 3.14 -4.45
N ARG A 283 -21.83 2.32 -4.45
CA ARG A 283 -21.54 1.38 -3.36
C ARG A 283 -21.16 2.10 -2.05
N THR A 284 -20.52 3.27 -2.13
CA THR A 284 -20.23 4.12 -0.97
C THR A 284 -21.51 4.73 -0.40
N GLU A 285 -22.39 5.26 -1.27
CA GLU A 285 -23.67 5.86 -0.88
C GLU A 285 -24.62 4.86 -0.24
N SER A 286 -24.66 3.63 -0.75
CA SER A 286 -25.47 2.54 -0.17
C SER A 286 -24.96 2.01 1.15
N GLY A 287 -23.80 2.48 1.63
CA GLY A 287 -23.11 1.97 2.81
C GLY A 287 -22.47 0.57 2.60
N GLU A 288 -22.38 0.09 1.37
CA GLU A 288 -21.75 -1.22 1.09
C GLU A 288 -20.27 -1.20 1.45
N MET A 289 -19.56 -0.11 1.15
CA MET A 289 -18.14 0.00 1.50
C MET A 289 -17.92 -0.03 2.99
N ASP A 290 -18.74 0.67 3.77
CA ASP A 290 -18.65 0.68 5.23
C ASP A 290 -18.89 -0.72 5.79
N ARG A 291 -19.90 -1.45 5.29
CA ARG A 291 -20.15 -2.84 5.70
C ARG A 291 -18.98 -3.76 5.38
N ARG A 292 -18.34 -3.62 4.20
CA ARG A 292 -17.17 -4.41 3.80
C ARG A 292 -15.96 -4.12 4.67
N LEU A 293 -15.68 -2.84 4.94
CA LEU A 293 -14.59 -2.41 5.82
C LEU A 293 -14.82 -2.86 7.27
N LYS A 294 -16.06 -2.81 7.75
CA LYS A 294 -16.44 -3.30 9.08
C LYS A 294 -16.23 -4.81 9.21
N LYS A 295 -16.60 -5.58 8.17
CA LYS A 295 -16.35 -7.03 8.13
C LYS A 295 -14.86 -7.36 8.15
N LEU A 296 -14.02 -6.58 7.45
CA LEU A 296 -12.56 -6.69 7.53
C LEU A 296 -12.06 -6.37 8.95
N GLY A 297 -12.58 -5.32 9.57
CA GLY A 297 -12.24 -4.95 10.94
C GLY A 297 -12.59 -6.06 11.95
N GLU A 298 -13.71 -6.77 11.77
CA GLU A 298 -14.08 -7.94 12.57
C GLU A 298 -13.07 -9.08 12.41
N PHE A 299 -12.59 -9.31 11.18
CA PHE A 299 -11.52 -10.28 10.93
C PHE A 299 -10.23 -9.88 11.66
N PHE A 300 -9.80 -8.63 11.56
CA PHE A 300 -8.59 -8.15 12.21
C PHE A 300 -8.68 -8.18 13.75
N LEU A 301 -9.88 -7.92 14.29
CA LEU A 301 -10.12 -8.05 15.73
C LEU A 301 -9.96 -9.50 16.19
N ARG A 302 -10.58 -10.48 15.47
CA ARG A 302 -10.43 -11.91 15.79
C ARG A 302 -8.99 -12.42 15.68
N ASN A 303 -8.19 -11.81 14.80
CA ASN A 303 -6.78 -12.14 14.61
C ASN A 303 -5.81 -11.26 15.42
N GLU A 304 -6.32 -10.55 16.42
CA GLU A 304 -5.53 -9.73 17.37
C GLU A 304 -4.69 -8.62 16.70
N GLN A 305 -5.05 -8.22 15.46
CA GLN A 305 -4.41 -7.11 14.74
C GLN A 305 -5.03 -5.76 15.11
N LEU A 306 -6.25 -5.77 15.68
CA LEU A 306 -6.95 -4.60 16.22
C LEU A 306 -7.43 -4.91 17.64
N GLU A 307 -7.38 -3.91 18.52
CA GLU A 307 -7.95 -3.98 19.88
C GLU A 307 -9.47 -3.74 19.87
N LYS A 308 -9.96 -2.99 18.91
CA LYS A 308 -11.39 -2.70 18.67
C LYS A 308 -11.65 -2.59 17.17
N ASN A 309 -12.89 -2.83 16.77
CA ASN A 309 -13.33 -2.58 15.39
C ASN A 309 -13.87 -1.13 15.28
N PRO A 310 -13.12 -0.17 14.70
CA PRO A 310 -13.56 1.22 14.59
C PRO A 310 -14.71 1.36 13.58
N ASP A 311 -15.40 2.49 13.64
CA ASP A 311 -16.31 2.88 12.56
C ASP A 311 -15.51 3.17 11.30
N PRO A 312 -15.86 2.62 10.12
CA PRO A 312 -15.20 2.96 8.87
C PRO A 312 -15.12 4.47 8.59
N ALA A 313 -16.11 5.26 9.04
CA ALA A 313 -16.09 6.71 8.90
C ALA A 313 -14.90 7.39 9.63
N ASP A 314 -14.28 6.72 10.60
CA ASP A 314 -13.10 7.25 11.31
C ASP A 314 -11.84 7.25 10.43
N TYR A 315 -11.78 6.38 9.41
CA TYR A 315 -10.57 6.21 8.58
C TYR A 315 -10.83 6.16 7.07
N TYR A 316 -12.06 5.96 6.60
CA TYR A 316 -12.44 6.01 5.19
C TYR A 316 -13.11 7.34 4.84
N THR A 317 -12.50 8.10 3.94
CA THR A 317 -13.02 9.42 3.53
C THR A 317 -14.04 9.33 2.39
N GLY A 318 -14.99 8.38 2.48
CA GLY A 318 -16.00 8.12 1.45
C GLY A 318 -16.86 9.33 1.11
N ALA A 319 -17.18 10.17 2.10
CA ALA A 319 -17.91 11.43 1.88
C ALA A 319 -17.13 12.40 0.97
N LEU A 320 -15.81 12.55 1.20
CA LEU A 320 -14.94 13.36 0.34
C LEU A 320 -14.83 12.77 -1.06
N TYR A 321 -14.69 11.44 -1.18
CA TYR A 321 -14.63 10.74 -2.47
C TYR A 321 -15.87 11.03 -3.33
N ARG A 322 -17.08 10.94 -2.75
CA ARG A 322 -18.35 11.27 -3.42
C ARG A 322 -18.43 12.75 -3.81
N LYS A 323 -18.07 13.65 -2.89
CA LYS A 323 -18.07 15.10 -3.12
C LYS A 323 -17.18 15.50 -4.30
N VAL A 324 -16.00 14.87 -4.44
CA VAL A 324 -15.08 15.12 -5.56
C VAL A 324 -15.66 14.64 -6.89
N HIS A 325 -16.39 13.54 -6.89
CA HIS A 325 -17.04 13.01 -8.09
C HIS A 325 -18.14 13.94 -8.62
N SER A 326 -18.91 14.59 -7.75
CA SER A 326 -19.99 15.51 -8.11
C SER A 326 -19.51 16.90 -8.60
N GLN A 327 -18.22 17.19 -8.60
CA GLN A 327 -17.59 18.42 -9.12
C GLN A 327 -17.02 18.21 -10.53
#